data_13b7e343f2852a5f3a54e2edfc442ab5
#
_entry.id   13b7e343f2852a5f3a54e2edfc442ab5
#
_cell.length_a   1.000
_cell.length_b   1.000
_cell.length_c   1.000
_cell.angle_alpha   90.00
_cell.angle_beta   90.00
_cell.angle_gamma   90.00
#
_symmetry.space_group_name_H-M   'P 1'
#
loop_
_entity.id
_entity.type
_entity.pdbx_description
1 polymer ?
#
loop_
_entity_poly.entity_id
_entity_poly.type
_entity_poly.pdbx_seq_one_letter_code
_entity_poly.pdbx_strand_id
1 'polypeptide(L)'
;VYTQGRKSPRENYRSDGKGSYQHIPMVVLINEGTASAAEIFAGAMQDNDRAIIVGRRSFGKGLVQQQIQFNDGSLIRLTIARYYTPSGRCIQKPFKPGDNADYDNDILTRYQHGEFFSQDSIKHQGPAYHTNNGRIVYGGGGITPDIFVPEDTSKVTSYYKEAVVSGLMLQYAFNYTDKNRKKLSGFGEVLPLANYLDHQNLVGDFVGFAEKNGLRRRNLMIMRSHSLLQEYLNSRIIYNILDEQAWIEYVNRNDAMIK
;
A
#
# COMPACT_ATOMS: atom_id res chain seq x y z
N VAL A 1 -2.63 -12.60 -19.50
CA VAL A 1 -1.35 -12.79 -18.80
C VAL A 1 -0.87 -14.20 -18.99
N TYR A 2 0.40 -14.50 -18.74
CA TYR A 2 0.92 -15.85 -18.77
C TYR A 2 2.00 -16.07 -17.72
N THR A 3 2.24 -17.34 -17.38
CA THR A 3 3.36 -17.76 -16.55
C THR A 3 4.34 -18.58 -17.38
N GLN A 4 5.63 -18.49 -17.06
CA GLN A 4 6.66 -19.27 -17.69
C GLN A 4 7.88 -19.39 -16.79
N GLY A 5 8.48 -20.57 -16.71
CA GLY A 5 9.69 -20.87 -15.96
C GLY A 5 10.63 -21.80 -16.70
N ARG A 6 11.84 -22.01 -16.16
CA ARG A 6 12.83 -22.88 -16.80
C ARG A 6 12.35 -24.31 -17.03
N LYS A 7 11.58 -24.85 -16.06
CA LYS A 7 10.98 -26.20 -16.11
C LYS A 7 9.45 -26.16 -16.12
N SER A 8 8.85 -24.98 -16.13
CA SER A 8 7.40 -24.77 -16.19
C SER A 8 7.08 -24.20 -17.57
N PRO A 9 6.36 -24.92 -18.42
CA PRO A 9 6.00 -24.46 -19.76
C PRO A 9 5.12 -23.20 -19.65
N ARG A 10 5.03 -22.46 -20.77
CA ARG A 10 4.15 -21.28 -20.82
C ARG A 10 2.70 -21.71 -20.67
N GLU A 11 2.04 -21.10 -19.68
CA GLU A 11 0.61 -21.26 -19.43
C GLU A 11 -0.09 -19.90 -19.55
N ASN A 12 -1.12 -19.82 -20.38
CA ASN A 12 -1.83 -18.58 -20.66
C ASN A 12 -3.14 -18.52 -19.91
N TYR A 13 -3.43 -17.37 -19.30
CA TYR A 13 -4.66 -17.05 -18.60
C TYR A 13 -5.35 -15.92 -19.35
N ARG A 14 -6.59 -16.15 -19.80
CA ARG A 14 -7.37 -15.21 -20.59
C ARG A 14 -8.73 -14.99 -19.95
N SER A 15 -9.29 -13.79 -20.10
CA SER A 15 -10.69 -13.51 -19.79
C SER A 15 -11.60 -14.31 -20.69
N ASP A 16 -12.72 -14.77 -20.17
CA ASP A 16 -13.79 -15.45 -20.93
C ASP A 16 -14.77 -14.45 -21.61
N GLY A 17 -14.59 -13.16 -21.38
CA GLY A 17 -15.42 -12.10 -21.97
C GLY A 17 -16.84 -12.00 -21.43
N LYS A 18 -17.16 -12.61 -20.28
CA LYS A 18 -18.54 -12.67 -19.75
C LYS A 18 -18.84 -11.68 -18.61
N GLY A 19 -17.92 -10.80 -18.28
CA GLY A 19 -18.10 -9.83 -17.16
C GLY A 19 -19.13 -8.74 -17.48
N SER A 20 -19.92 -8.35 -16.48
CA SER A 20 -20.91 -7.27 -16.62
C SER A 20 -20.31 -5.87 -16.73
N TYR A 21 -19.02 -5.70 -16.33
CA TYR A 21 -18.34 -4.41 -16.24
C TYR A 21 -17.28 -4.19 -17.31
N GLN A 22 -17.41 -4.85 -18.46
CA GLN A 22 -16.38 -4.83 -19.51
C GLN A 22 -16.11 -3.43 -20.08
N HIS A 23 -17.11 -2.55 -20.08
CA HIS A 23 -17.06 -1.25 -20.76
C HIS A 23 -17.13 -0.03 -19.83
N ILE A 24 -17.26 -0.23 -18.52
CA ILE A 24 -17.24 0.91 -17.59
C ILE A 24 -15.84 1.54 -17.53
N PRO A 25 -15.72 2.86 -17.41
CA PRO A 25 -14.44 3.51 -17.12
C PRO A 25 -13.82 2.92 -15.83
N MET A 26 -12.53 2.63 -15.87
CA MET A 26 -11.83 2.01 -14.75
C MET A 26 -10.54 2.75 -14.43
N VAL A 27 -10.33 3.01 -13.15
CA VAL A 27 -9.07 3.49 -12.58
C VAL A 27 -8.57 2.45 -11.58
N VAL A 28 -7.28 2.16 -11.61
CA VAL A 28 -6.63 1.24 -10.66
C VAL A 28 -5.60 2.02 -9.86
N LEU A 29 -5.78 2.05 -8.55
CA LEU A 29 -4.88 2.71 -7.62
C LEU A 29 -3.76 1.74 -7.19
N ILE A 30 -2.52 2.19 -7.28
CA ILE A 30 -1.35 1.40 -6.85
C ILE A 30 -0.38 2.26 -6.06
N ASN A 31 0.37 1.62 -5.18
CA ASN A 31 1.49 2.24 -4.48
C ASN A 31 2.61 1.22 -4.27
N GLU A 32 3.68 1.61 -3.57
CA GLU A 32 4.85 0.78 -3.28
C GLU A 32 4.54 -0.49 -2.49
N GLY A 33 3.40 -0.54 -1.79
CA GLY A 33 2.90 -1.73 -1.08
C GLY A 33 2.10 -2.69 -1.98
N THR A 34 1.69 -2.23 -3.17
CA THR A 34 0.97 -3.08 -4.14
C THR A 34 1.91 -4.15 -4.69
N ALA A 35 1.59 -5.43 -4.50
CA ALA A 35 2.47 -6.53 -4.83
C ALA A 35 1.74 -7.76 -5.43
N SER A 36 2.49 -8.60 -6.16
CA SER A 36 2.08 -9.95 -6.59
C SER A 36 0.82 -9.94 -7.48
N ALA A 37 -0.27 -10.63 -7.09
CA ALA A 37 -1.50 -10.73 -7.88
C ALA A 37 -2.11 -9.36 -8.22
N ALA A 38 -2.04 -8.39 -7.30
CA ALA A 38 -2.50 -7.03 -7.55
C ALA A 38 -1.70 -6.36 -8.68
N GLU A 39 -0.39 -6.61 -8.76
CA GLU A 39 0.45 -6.10 -9.85
C GLU A 39 0.13 -6.77 -11.19
N ILE A 40 -0.18 -8.07 -11.17
CA ILE A 40 -0.58 -8.80 -12.39
C ILE A 40 -1.90 -8.24 -12.92
N PHE A 41 -2.85 -7.94 -12.03
CA PHE A 41 -4.10 -7.29 -12.40
C PHE A 41 -3.84 -5.88 -12.97
N ALA A 42 -3.13 -5.02 -12.25
CA ALA A 42 -2.81 -3.66 -12.68
C ALA A 42 -2.07 -3.66 -14.03
N GLY A 43 -1.06 -4.52 -14.18
CA GLY A 43 -0.31 -4.67 -15.44
C GLY A 43 -1.15 -5.19 -16.60
N ALA A 44 -2.07 -6.12 -16.35
CA ALA A 44 -3.00 -6.60 -17.37
C ALA A 44 -3.95 -5.49 -17.83
N MET A 45 -4.47 -4.69 -16.91
CA MET A 45 -5.34 -3.55 -17.22
C MET A 45 -4.59 -2.46 -17.97
N GLN A 46 -3.35 -2.15 -17.57
CA GLN A 46 -2.51 -1.15 -18.23
C GLN A 46 -2.15 -1.57 -19.66
N ASP A 47 -1.65 -2.80 -19.84
CA ASP A 47 -1.17 -3.28 -21.14
C ASP A 47 -2.29 -3.44 -22.18
N ASN A 48 -3.51 -3.73 -21.74
CA ASN A 48 -4.70 -3.78 -22.59
C ASN A 48 -5.36 -2.40 -22.76
N ASP A 49 -4.80 -1.32 -22.22
CA ASP A 49 -5.42 0.01 -22.20
C ASP A 49 -6.86 0.01 -21.67
N ARG A 50 -7.13 -0.92 -20.72
CA ARG A 50 -8.46 -1.10 -20.14
C ARG A 50 -8.72 -0.18 -18.96
N ALA A 51 -7.67 0.25 -18.26
CA ALA A 51 -7.74 1.15 -17.12
C ALA A 51 -6.58 2.15 -17.13
N ILE A 52 -6.79 3.27 -16.45
CA ILE A 52 -5.73 4.21 -16.09
C ILE A 52 -5.17 3.78 -14.73
N ILE A 53 -3.86 3.69 -14.63
CA ILE A 53 -3.15 3.34 -13.41
C ILE A 53 -2.69 4.62 -12.71
N VAL A 54 -3.10 4.82 -11.47
CA VAL A 54 -2.84 6.05 -10.70
C VAL A 54 -2.09 5.73 -9.42
N GLY A 55 -1.14 6.57 -9.04
CA GLY A 55 -0.45 6.48 -7.75
C GLY A 55 1.07 6.46 -7.87
N ARG A 56 1.73 5.48 -7.24
CA ARG A 56 3.19 5.30 -7.23
C ARG A 56 3.57 3.90 -7.72
N ARG A 57 4.82 3.75 -8.18
CA ARG A 57 5.32 2.48 -8.70
C ARG A 57 5.18 1.35 -7.67
N SER A 58 4.64 0.22 -8.10
CA SER A 58 4.38 -0.95 -7.28
C SER A 58 5.65 -1.67 -6.81
N PHE A 59 5.51 -2.74 -6.02
CA PHE A 59 6.60 -3.44 -5.37
C PHE A 59 7.55 -4.17 -6.33
N GLY A 60 7.01 -4.82 -7.35
CA GLY A 60 7.80 -5.61 -8.31
C GLY A 60 7.96 -7.09 -7.93
N LYS A 61 6.88 -7.77 -7.49
CA LYS A 61 6.87 -9.21 -7.21
C LYS A 61 6.10 -9.97 -8.28
N GLY A 62 6.83 -10.46 -9.28
CA GLY A 62 6.28 -11.22 -10.42
C GLY A 62 6.64 -12.71 -10.40
N LEU A 63 6.73 -13.34 -9.21
CA LEU A 63 7.12 -14.74 -9.05
C LEU A 63 5.91 -15.64 -8.85
N VAL A 64 5.96 -16.83 -9.48
CA VAL A 64 5.06 -17.96 -9.20
C VAL A 64 5.76 -18.89 -8.23
N GLN A 65 5.18 -19.10 -7.07
CA GLN A 65 5.71 -19.96 -6.02
C GLN A 65 4.78 -21.15 -5.79
N GLN A 66 5.36 -22.35 -5.69
CA GLN A 66 4.68 -23.58 -5.33
C GLN A 66 5.11 -24.01 -3.94
N GLN A 67 4.14 -24.44 -3.13
CA GLN A 67 4.38 -25.03 -1.83
C GLN A 67 4.38 -26.55 -1.97
N ILE A 68 5.43 -27.18 -1.47
CA ILE A 68 5.61 -28.63 -1.47
C ILE A 68 5.67 -29.08 -0.01
N GLN A 69 4.78 -29.97 0.38
CA GLN A 69 4.73 -30.54 1.72
C GLN A 69 5.51 -31.86 1.75
N PHE A 70 6.28 -32.05 2.79
CA PHE A 70 6.98 -33.30 3.08
C PHE A 70 6.20 -34.19 4.05
N ASN A 71 6.59 -35.46 4.13
CA ASN A 71 5.87 -36.45 4.96
C ASN A 71 5.97 -36.19 6.47
N ASP A 72 6.97 -35.43 6.90
CA ASP A 72 7.17 -35.00 8.30
C ASP A 72 6.37 -33.75 8.67
N GLY A 73 5.54 -33.23 7.73
CA GLY A 73 4.76 -32.00 7.91
C GLY A 73 5.51 -30.70 7.62
N SER A 74 6.81 -30.76 7.34
CA SER A 74 7.59 -29.59 6.90
C SER A 74 7.18 -29.16 5.49
N LEU A 75 7.43 -27.88 5.15
CA LEU A 75 7.03 -27.28 3.90
C LEU A 75 8.23 -26.55 3.26
N ILE A 76 8.35 -26.67 1.94
CA ILE A 76 9.23 -25.82 1.14
C ILE A 76 8.37 -24.96 0.19
N ARG A 77 8.71 -23.67 0.08
CA ARG A 77 8.14 -22.78 -0.92
C ARG A 77 9.18 -22.48 -1.98
N LEU A 78 8.92 -22.97 -3.21
CA LEU A 78 9.87 -22.89 -4.31
C LEU A 78 9.33 -21.98 -5.41
N THR A 79 10.16 -21.07 -5.90
CA THR A 79 9.86 -20.30 -7.12
C THR A 79 10.04 -21.20 -8.35
N ILE A 80 8.96 -21.37 -9.14
CA ILE A 80 8.93 -22.26 -10.30
C ILE A 80 8.80 -21.51 -11.63
N ALA A 81 8.23 -20.29 -11.63
CA ALA A 81 7.99 -19.50 -12.83
C ALA A 81 7.93 -18.00 -12.50
N ARG A 82 7.82 -17.18 -13.54
CA ARG A 82 7.52 -15.75 -13.49
C ARG A 82 6.19 -15.45 -14.16
N TYR A 83 5.55 -14.37 -13.71
CA TYR A 83 4.40 -13.79 -14.38
C TYR A 83 4.84 -12.80 -15.46
N TYR A 84 4.08 -12.80 -16.56
CA TYR A 84 4.22 -11.89 -17.68
C TYR A 84 2.87 -11.26 -18.00
N THR A 85 2.86 -9.97 -18.22
CA THR A 85 1.66 -9.21 -18.60
C THR A 85 1.35 -9.37 -20.10
N PRO A 86 0.22 -8.85 -20.62
CA PRO A 86 -0.13 -8.99 -22.03
C PRO A 86 0.94 -8.48 -23.02
N SER A 87 1.66 -7.40 -22.69
CA SER A 87 2.76 -6.88 -23.52
C SER A 87 4.00 -7.79 -23.53
N GLY A 88 4.04 -8.83 -22.69
CA GLY A 88 5.18 -9.73 -22.53
C GLY A 88 6.21 -9.28 -21.52
N ARG A 89 6.01 -8.16 -20.82
CA ARG A 89 6.94 -7.72 -19.78
C ARG A 89 6.82 -8.55 -18.51
N CYS A 90 7.98 -8.85 -17.90
CA CYS A 90 8.06 -9.39 -16.54
C CYS A 90 8.18 -8.23 -15.56
N ILE A 91 7.32 -8.19 -14.55
CA ILE A 91 7.30 -7.11 -13.55
C ILE A 91 8.26 -7.36 -12.39
N GLN A 92 8.86 -8.56 -12.31
CA GLN A 92 9.77 -8.93 -11.22
C GLN A 92 10.97 -7.99 -11.17
N LYS A 93 11.18 -7.34 -10.02
CA LYS A 93 12.38 -6.54 -9.76
C LYS A 93 13.64 -7.43 -9.74
N PRO A 94 14.82 -6.89 -10.01
CA PRO A 94 16.07 -7.64 -10.00
C PRO A 94 16.28 -8.39 -8.67
N PHE A 95 16.79 -9.60 -8.77
CA PHE A 95 17.18 -10.43 -7.63
C PHE A 95 18.51 -11.11 -7.95
N LYS A 96 19.48 -10.96 -7.06
CA LYS A 96 20.75 -11.67 -7.14
C LYS A 96 20.80 -12.71 -6.03
N PRO A 97 21.02 -14.00 -6.33
CA PRO A 97 21.20 -15.04 -5.31
C PRO A 97 22.32 -14.67 -4.33
N GLY A 98 22.05 -14.75 -3.03
CA GLY A 98 23.00 -14.38 -1.99
C GLY A 98 22.96 -12.91 -1.55
N ASP A 99 22.24 -12.04 -2.27
CA ASP A 99 22.06 -10.62 -1.93
C ASP A 99 20.58 -10.33 -1.60
N ASN A 100 20.14 -10.89 -0.49
CA ASN A 100 18.77 -10.66 -0.01
C ASN A 100 18.58 -9.23 0.51
N ALA A 101 19.66 -8.63 1.06
CA ALA A 101 19.59 -7.31 1.66
C ALA A 101 19.25 -6.23 0.63
N ASP A 102 19.78 -6.29 -0.58
CA ASP A 102 19.45 -5.35 -1.67
C ASP A 102 17.99 -5.47 -2.09
N TYR A 103 17.50 -6.70 -2.17
CA TYR A 103 16.08 -6.95 -2.50
C TYR A 103 15.11 -6.44 -1.42
N ASP A 104 15.43 -6.64 -0.15
CA ASP A 104 14.60 -6.24 0.98
C ASP A 104 14.62 -4.72 1.19
N ASN A 105 15.77 -4.07 0.94
CA ASN A 105 15.95 -2.63 1.08
C ASN A 105 15.52 -1.81 -0.14
N ASP A 106 15.05 -2.42 -1.23
CA ASP A 106 14.65 -1.72 -2.46
C ASP A 106 13.68 -0.55 -2.20
N ILE A 107 12.64 -0.77 -1.40
CA ILE A 107 11.65 0.26 -1.04
C ILE A 107 12.34 1.46 -0.33
N LEU A 108 13.24 1.18 0.61
CA LEU A 108 13.98 2.22 1.32
C LEU A 108 14.91 3.00 0.36
N THR A 109 15.58 2.29 -0.54
CA THR A 109 16.45 2.88 -1.56
C THR A 109 15.65 3.79 -2.50
N ARG A 110 14.49 3.36 -2.95
CA ARG A 110 13.56 4.15 -3.78
C ARG A 110 13.11 5.42 -3.07
N TYR A 111 12.74 5.29 -1.78
CA TYR A 111 12.38 6.43 -0.94
C TYR A 111 13.52 7.45 -0.82
N GLN A 112 14.74 6.97 -0.53
CA GLN A 112 15.93 7.82 -0.39
C GLN A 112 16.30 8.54 -1.69
N HIS A 113 16.06 7.92 -2.85
CA HIS A 113 16.30 8.53 -4.16
C HIS A 113 15.18 9.47 -4.62
N GLY A 114 14.13 9.68 -3.80
CA GLY A 114 13.07 10.64 -4.10
C GLY A 114 11.96 10.10 -4.99
N GLU A 115 11.92 8.78 -5.28
CA GLU A 115 10.93 8.19 -6.19
C GLU A 115 9.49 8.34 -5.70
N PHE A 116 9.28 8.49 -4.38
CA PHE A 116 7.94 8.67 -3.81
C PHE A 116 7.42 10.11 -3.95
N PHE A 117 8.30 11.04 -4.29
CA PHE A 117 8.02 12.47 -4.32
C PHE A 117 8.06 13.07 -5.73
N SER A 118 8.73 12.40 -6.67
CA SER A 118 8.89 12.88 -8.04
C SER A 118 8.89 11.73 -9.04
N GLN A 119 8.09 11.88 -10.09
CA GLN A 119 8.06 10.96 -11.21
C GLN A 119 9.41 10.88 -11.93
N ASP A 120 10.15 11.99 -12.02
CA ASP A 120 11.45 12.05 -12.68
C ASP A 120 12.53 11.22 -11.97
N SER A 121 12.29 10.88 -10.70
CA SER A 121 13.19 10.04 -9.91
C SER A 121 12.99 8.53 -10.16
N ILE A 122 11.97 8.15 -10.94
CA ILE A 122 11.69 6.75 -11.26
C ILE A 122 12.75 6.23 -12.23
N LYS A 123 13.56 5.27 -11.78
CA LYS A 123 14.56 4.61 -12.62
C LYS A 123 13.97 3.35 -13.25
N HIS A 124 13.85 3.34 -14.56
CA HIS A 124 13.44 2.16 -15.31
C HIS A 124 14.65 1.25 -15.53
N GLN A 125 14.66 0.07 -14.92
CA GLN A 125 15.78 -0.89 -14.96
C GLN A 125 15.63 -1.95 -16.04
N GLY A 126 14.42 -2.11 -16.57
CA GLY A 126 14.09 -3.15 -17.56
C GLY A 126 13.81 -2.58 -18.96
N PRO A 127 13.61 -3.49 -19.94
CA PRO A 127 13.30 -3.11 -21.30
C PRO A 127 11.93 -2.42 -21.41
N ALA A 128 11.80 -1.57 -22.41
CA ALA A 128 10.54 -0.95 -22.80
C ALA A 128 9.67 -1.95 -23.59
N TYR A 129 8.37 -1.87 -23.36
CA TYR A 129 7.31 -2.60 -24.04
C TYR A 129 6.21 -1.62 -24.45
N HIS A 130 5.22 -2.08 -25.20
CA HIS A 130 4.12 -1.23 -25.62
C HIS A 130 2.78 -1.86 -25.22
N THR A 131 1.85 -1.02 -24.81
CA THR A 131 0.45 -1.41 -24.61
C THR A 131 -0.22 -1.63 -25.96
N ASN A 132 -1.46 -2.12 -25.97
CA ASN A 132 -2.22 -2.31 -27.21
C ASN A 132 -2.36 -1.01 -28.03
N ASN A 133 -2.45 0.16 -27.39
CA ASN A 133 -2.54 1.46 -28.05
C ASN A 133 -1.16 2.14 -28.25
N GLY A 134 -0.05 1.42 -28.01
CA GLY A 134 1.29 1.89 -28.27
C GLY A 134 1.92 2.76 -27.15
N ARG A 135 1.31 2.88 -25.97
CA ARG A 135 1.93 3.57 -24.83
C ARG A 135 3.15 2.77 -24.34
N ILE A 136 4.21 3.47 -23.96
CA ILE A 136 5.43 2.84 -23.44
C ILE A 136 5.21 2.43 -21.99
N VAL A 137 5.54 1.18 -21.67
CA VAL A 137 5.56 0.59 -20.34
C VAL A 137 6.87 -0.16 -20.11
N TYR A 138 7.29 -0.32 -18.86
CA TYR A 138 8.59 -0.92 -18.55
C TYR A 138 8.44 -2.22 -17.78
N GLY A 139 9.36 -3.15 -18.01
CA GLY A 139 9.51 -4.38 -17.22
C GLY A 139 10.56 -4.23 -16.11
N GLY A 140 10.71 -5.29 -15.29
CA GLY A 140 11.85 -5.44 -14.37
C GLY A 140 11.79 -4.63 -13.09
N GLY A 141 10.65 -4.04 -12.72
CA GLY A 141 10.60 -3.21 -11.51
C GLY A 141 9.21 -2.82 -11.02
N GLY A 142 8.24 -3.72 -11.16
CA GLY A 142 6.84 -3.43 -10.83
C GLY A 142 6.08 -2.69 -11.94
N ILE A 143 4.94 -2.13 -11.59
CA ILE A 143 4.08 -1.35 -12.47
C ILE A 143 4.30 0.13 -12.19
N THR A 144 4.72 0.89 -13.18
CA THR A 144 4.78 2.35 -13.13
C THR A 144 3.40 2.91 -13.45
N PRO A 145 2.83 3.82 -12.65
CA PRO A 145 1.52 4.39 -12.92
C PRO A 145 1.52 5.28 -14.16
N ASP A 146 0.35 5.43 -14.78
CA ASP A 146 0.12 6.38 -15.89
C ASP A 146 0.01 7.83 -15.37
N ILE A 147 -0.57 7.97 -14.18
CA ILE A 147 -0.67 9.24 -13.45
C ILE A 147 0.03 9.09 -12.10
N PHE A 148 1.11 9.82 -11.93
CA PHE A 148 1.88 9.80 -10.69
C PHE A 148 1.24 10.71 -9.64
N VAL A 149 1.06 10.18 -8.41
CA VAL A 149 0.59 10.93 -7.25
C VAL A 149 1.68 10.87 -6.17
N PRO A 150 2.36 11.99 -5.87
CA PRO A 150 3.43 12.02 -4.89
C PRO A 150 2.90 11.76 -3.47
N GLU A 151 3.75 11.20 -2.61
CA GLU A 151 3.48 11.08 -1.19
C GLU A 151 3.71 12.42 -0.49
N ASP A 152 2.73 12.91 0.26
CA ASP A 152 2.88 14.10 1.09
C ASP A 152 3.44 13.74 2.47
N THR A 153 4.73 13.94 2.65
CA THR A 153 5.41 13.78 3.94
C THR A 153 5.64 15.09 4.69
N SER A 154 5.09 16.19 4.22
CA SER A 154 5.32 17.54 4.79
C SER A 154 4.99 17.64 6.27
N LYS A 155 4.02 16.85 6.74
CA LYS A 155 3.59 16.79 8.15
C LYS A 155 4.20 15.63 8.95
N VAL A 156 4.97 14.75 8.31
CA VAL A 156 5.59 13.61 8.99
C VAL A 156 6.83 14.06 9.74
N THR A 157 6.80 13.97 11.08
CA THR A 157 7.94 14.31 11.95
C THR A 157 8.51 13.07 12.63
N SER A 158 9.71 13.18 13.23
CA SER A 158 10.28 12.07 14.01
C SER A 158 9.41 11.72 15.21
N TYR A 159 8.74 12.70 15.85
CA TYR A 159 7.78 12.43 16.93
C TYR A 159 6.64 11.52 16.44
N TYR A 160 6.04 11.84 15.28
CA TYR A 160 4.97 11.02 14.71
C TYR A 160 5.46 9.59 14.41
N LYS A 161 6.64 9.46 13.78
CA LYS A 161 7.23 8.14 13.47
C LYS A 161 7.47 7.32 14.74
N GLU A 162 8.08 7.90 15.76
CA GLU A 162 8.32 7.25 17.04
C GLU A 162 7.01 6.84 17.73
N ALA A 163 5.99 7.69 17.72
CA ALA A 163 4.68 7.42 18.30
C ALA A 163 3.97 6.23 17.62
N VAL A 164 4.10 6.11 16.28
CA VAL A 164 3.54 4.98 15.53
C VAL A 164 4.33 3.70 15.79
N VAL A 165 5.67 3.75 15.64
CA VAL A 165 6.55 2.56 15.75
C VAL A 165 6.55 1.98 17.17
N SER A 166 6.45 2.83 18.20
CA SER A 166 6.36 2.36 19.60
C SER A 166 5.04 1.66 19.94
N GLY A 167 4.03 1.74 19.08
CA GLY A 167 2.70 1.20 19.34
C GLY A 167 1.86 2.00 20.33
N LEU A 168 2.39 3.11 20.89
CA LEU A 168 1.70 3.92 21.90
C LEU A 168 0.40 4.52 21.38
N MET A 169 0.33 4.86 20.08
CA MET A 169 -0.91 5.37 19.47
C MET A 169 -2.01 4.32 19.44
N LEU A 170 -1.68 3.07 19.10
CA LEU A 170 -2.62 1.94 19.13
C LEU A 170 -3.12 1.69 20.55
N GLN A 171 -2.20 1.64 21.52
CA GLN A 171 -2.54 1.41 22.92
C GLN A 171 -3.44 2.51 23.48
N TYR A 172 -3.13 3.78 23.19
CA TYR A 172 -3.95 4.90 23.62
C TYR A 172 -5.35 4.84 22.99
N ALA A 173 -5.44 4.63 21.68
CA ALA A 173 -6.72 4.53 20.97
C ALA A 173 -7.59 3.40 21.54
N PHE A 174 -7.00 2.25 21.84
CA PHE A 174 -7.69 1.14 22.47
C PHE A 174 -8.22 1.52 23.86
N ASN A 175 -7.36 2.09 24.73
CA ASN A 175 -7.73 2.51 26.09
C ASN A 175 -8.83 3.59 26.07
N TYR A 176 -8.73 4.56 25.15
CA TYR A 176 -9.73 5.60 24.98
C TYR A 176 -11.07 5.01 24.54
N THR A 177 -11.04 4.11 23.57
CA THR A 177 -12.24 3.40 23.08
C THR A 177 -12.92 2.65 24.21
N ASP A 178 -12.15 1.85 24.95
CA ASP A 178 -12.71 1.01 26.02
C ASP A 178 -13.35 1.84 27.14
N LYS A 179 -12.65 2.87 27.59
CA LYS A 179 -13.16 3.82 28.60
C LYS A 179 -14.44 4.54 28.18
N ASN A 180 -14.61 4.83 26.89
CA ASN A 180 -15.73 5.59 26.34
C ASN A 180 -16.72 4.75 25.55
N ARG A 181 -16.59 3.43 25.57
CA ARG A 181 -17.33 2.48 24.72
C ARG A 181 -18.84 2.73 24.73
N LYS A 182 -19.44 2.89 25.93
CA LYS A 182 -20.89 3.13 26.06
C LYS A 182 -21.38 4.36 25.27
N LYS A 183 -20.59 5.43 25.23
CA LYS A 183 -20.91 6.65 24.50
C LYS A 183 -20.64 6.48 23.00
N LEU A 184 -19.48 5.93 22.68
CA LEU A 184 -19.02 5.77 21.29
C LEU A 184 -19.88 4.78 20.51
N SER A 185 -20.39 3.71 21.13
CA SER A 185 -21.27 2.73 20.50
C SER A 185 -22.65 3.30 20.09
N GLY A 186 -22.97 4.54 20.52
CA GLY A 186 -24.16 5.24 20.06
C GLY A 186 -24.01 5.86 18.66
N PHE A 187 -22.79 5.88 18.11
CA PHE A 187 -22.56 6.32 16.73
C PHE A 187 -22.63 5.10 15.80
N GLY A 188 -23.56 5.12 14.85
CA GLY A 188 -23.74 4.04 13.86
C GLY A 188 -23.00 4.27 12.54
N GLU A 189 -22.41 5.45 12.33
CA GLU A 189 -21.83 5.88 11.06
C GLU A 189 -20.48 6.57 11.25
N VAL A 190 -19.65 6.51 10.20
CA VAL A 190 -18.28 7.05 10.20
C VAL A 190 -18.24 8.56 10.42
N LEU A 191 -19.05 9.33 9.67
CA LEU A 191 -19.00 10.80 9.71
C LEU A 191 -19.41 11.40 11.06
N PRO A 192 -20.53 10.99 11.68
CA PRO A 192 -20.90 11.48 13.00
C PRO A 192 -19.85 11.14 14.07
N LEU A 193 -19.29 9.92 14.03
CA LEU A 193 -18.24 9.53 14.97
C LEU A 193 -16.94 10.33 14.76
N ALA A 194 -16.48 10.48 13.52
CA ALA A 194 -15.29 11.25 13.18
C ALA A 194 -15.45 12.73 13.64
N ASN A 195 -16.56 13.36 13.33
CA ASN A 195 -16.86 14.72 13.75
C ASN A 195 -16.86 14.86 15.28
N TYR A 196 -17.43 13.90 15.99
CA TYR A 196 -17.35 13.89 17.45
C TYR A 196 -15.91 13.83 17.95
N LEU A 197 -15.09 12.92 17.37
CA LEU A 197 -13.68 12.73 17.76
C LEU A 197 -12.81 13.96 17.46
N ASP A 198 -13.07 14.66 16.36
CA ASP A 198 -12.36 15.89 15.98
C ASP A 198 -12.55 17.04 17.00
N HIS A 199 -13.63 17.02 17.76
CA HIS A 199 -13.90 17.98 18.83
C HIS A 199 -13.39 17.53 20.20
N GLN A 200 -12.73 16.36 20.29
CA GLN A 200 -12.08 15.90 21.53
C GLN A 200 -10.60 16.29 21.54
N ASN A 201 -10.04 16.47 22.75
CA ASN A 201 -8.61 16.76 22.92
C ASN A 201 -7.74 15.51 22.79
N LEU A 202 -8.00 14.65 21.77
CA LEU A 202 -7.33 13.35 21.63
C LEU A 202 -5.81 13.48 21.53
N VAL A 203 -5.32 14.43 20.74
CA VAL A 203 -3.87 14.61 20.55
C VAL A 203 -3.22 15.11 21.84
N GLY A 204 -3.81 16.06 22.54
CA GLY A 204 -3.28 16.56 23.81
C GLY A 204 -3.22 15.48 24.89
N ASP A 205 -4.28 14.70 25.02
CA ASP A 205 -4.37 13.60 25.99
C ASP A 205 -3.42 12.44 25.60
N PHE A 206 -3.30 12.14 24.31
CA PHE A 206 -2.31 11.18 23.81
C PHE A 206 -0.88 11.63 24.13
N VAL A 207 -0.54 12.89 23.90
CA VAL A 207 0.82 13.42 24.19
C VAL A 207 1.15 13.24 25.67
N GLY A 208 0.21 13.52 26.57
CA GLY A 208 0.39 13.28 28.01
C GLY A 208 0.54 11.80 28.36
N PHE A 209 -0.21 10.92 27.71
CA PHE A 209 -0.08 9.47 27.84
C PHE A 209 1.30 8.99 27.33
N ALA A 210 1.70 9.43 26.15
CA ALA A 210 2.94 9.02 25.51
C ALA A 210 4.17 9.44 26.31
N GLU A 211 4.15 10.65 26.90
CA GLU A 211 5.22 11.16 27.77
C GLU A 211 5.38 10.30 29.02
N LYS A 212 4.28 9.90 29.66
CA LYS A 212 4.30 8.97 30.82
C LYS A 212 4.83 7.58 30.46
N ASN A 213 4.77 7.19 29.19
CA ASN A 213 5.27 5.92 28.67
C ASN A 213 6.62 6.06 27.93
N GLY A 214 7.38 7.13 28.19
CA GLY A 214 8.77 7.26 27.77
C GLY A 214 8.98 7.97 26.43
N LEU A 215 7.91 8.40 25.73
CA LEU A 215 8.07 9.18 24.48
C LEU A 215 8.26 10.66 24.82
N ARG A 216 9.48 11.17 24.61
CA ARG A 216 9.81 12.56 24.91
C ARG A 216 8.93 13.54 24.12
N ARG A 217 8.29 14.47 24.84
CA ARG A 217 7.49 15.54 24.26
C ARG A 217 8.33 16.50 23.40
N ARG A 218 7.84 16.86 22.20
CA ARG A 218 8.50 17.75 21.22
C ARG A 218 7.46 18.66 20.59
N ASN A 219 7.16 19.80 21.25
CA ASN A 219 6.00 20.64 20.91
C ASN A 219 5.93 21.07 19.44
N LEU A 220 7.04 21.51 18.82
CA LEU A 220 7.05 21.93 17.41
C LEU A 220 6.73 20.78 16.46
N MET A 221 7.25 19.58 16.75
CA MET A 221 6.98 18.39 15.95
C MET A 221 5.53 17.91 16.11
N ILE A 222 5.01 17.94 17.33
CA ILE A 222 3.62 17.62 17.63
C ILE A 222 2.69 18.58 16.90
N MET A 223 2.94 19.88 16.95
CA MET A 223 2.15 20.88 16.26
C MET A 223 2.15 20.65 14.74
N ARG A 224 3.32 20.37 14.14
CA ARG A 224 3.44 20.07 12.70
C ARG A 224 2.72 18.81 12.29
N SER A 225 2.75 17.77 13.12
CA SER A 225 2.10 16.48 12.85
C SER A 225 0.70 16.35 13.42
N HIS A 226 0.13 17.43 13.98
CA HIS A 226 -1.14 17.38 14.73
C HIS A 226 -2.25 16.68 13.93
N SER A 227 -2.43 17.05 12.65
CA SER A 227 -3.47 16.44 11.80
C SER A 227 -3.23 14.94 11.57
N LEU A 228 -1.97 14.50 11.39
CA LEU A 228 -1.65 13.08 11.22
C LEU A 228 -1.89 12.28 12.51
N LEU A 229 -1.53 12.86 13.66
CA LEU A 229 -1.81 12.26 14.97
C LEU A 229 -3.32 12.10 15.19
N GLN A 230 -4.10 13.16 14.93
CA GLN A 230 -5.56 13.15 15.04
C GLN A 230 -6.19 12.10 14.11
N GLU A 231 -5.81 12.12 12.83
CA GLU A 231 -6.30 11.19 11.83
C GLU A 231 -6.01 9.73 12.19
N TYR A 232 -4.80 9.45 12.67
CA TYR A 232 -4.42 8.11 13.10
C TYR A 232 -5.26 7.66 14.30
N LEU A 233 -5.39 8.48 15.35
CA LEU A 233 -6.18 8.16 16.53
C LEU A 233 -7.65 7.94 16.18
N ASN A 234 -8.24 8.84 15.40
CA ASN A 234 -9.62 8.70 14.93
C ASN A 234 -9.82 7.38 14.17
N SER A 235 -8.91 7.08 13.23
CA SER A 235 -9.00 5.87 12.41
C SER A 235 -9.03 4.60 13.26
N ARG A 236 -8.22 4.54 14.33
CA ARG A 236 -8.16 3.38 15.22
C ARG A 236 -9.37 3.29 16.16
N ILE A 237 -9.89 4.42 16.62
CA ILE A 237 -11.11 4.46 17.43
C ILE A 237 -12.32 4.05 16.57
N ILE A 238 -12.41 4.52 15.33
CA ILE A 238 -13.45 4.13 14.37
C ILE A 238 -13.42 2.62 14.11
N TYR A 239 -12.22 2.07 13.83
CA TYR A 239 -12.03 0.62 13.68
C TYR A 239 -12.55 -0.16 14.90
N ASN A 240 -12.20 0.29 16.12
CA ASN A 240 -12.54 -0.39 17.37
C ASN A 240 -14.06 -0.34 17.71
N ILE A 241 -14.78 0.65 17.21
CA ILE A 241 -16.20 0.89 17.53
C ILE A 241 -17.12 0.36 16.45
N LEU A 242 -16.79 0.62 15.19
CA LEU A 242 -17.59 0.20 14.05
C LEU A 242 -17.04 -1.11 13.49
N ASP A 243 -16.18 -1.05 12.47
CA ASP A 243 -15.56 -2.20 11.84
C ASP A 243 -14.41 -1.80 10.89
N GLU A 244 -13.89 -2.78 10.15
CA GLU A 244 -12.84 -2.60 9.15
C GLU A 244 -13.35 -1.77 7.93
N GLN A 245 -14.58 -1.97 7.52
CA GLN A 245 -15.16 -1.23 6.39
C GLN A 245 -15.26 0.27 6.71
N ALA A 246 -15.71 0.61 7.90
CA ALA A 246 -15.77 1.99 8.40
C ALA A 246 -14.38 2.63 8.51
N TRP A 247 -13.38 1.86 8.93
CA TRP A 247 -11.99 2.30 8.95
C TRP A 247 -11.48 2.60 7.54
N ILE A 248 -11.71 1.71 6.56
CA ILE A 248 -11.33 1.93 5.15
C ILE A 248 -12.03 3.18 4.60
N GLU A 249 -13.31 3.35 4.86
CA GLU A 249 -14.05 4.55 4.46
C GLU A 249 -13.40 5.82 5.03
N TYR A 250 -13.06 5.81 6.32
CA TYR A 250 -12.47 6.96 6.99
C TYR A 250 -11.09 7.33 6.43
N VAL A 251 -10.18 6.37 6.30
CA VAL A 251 -8.80 6.65 5.84
C VAL A 251 -8.76 7.08 4.38
N ASN A 252 -9.67 6.57 3.56
CA ASN A 252 -9.73 6.89 2.13
C ASN A 252 -10.29 8.31 1.85
N ARG A 253 -10.97 8.94 2.80
CA ARG A 253 -11.57 10.29 2.62
C ARG A 253 -10.54 11.36 2.22
N ASN A 254 -9.32 11.24 2.70
CA ASN A 254 -8.25 12.20 2.47
C ASN A 254 -7.13 11.68 1.59
N ASP A 255 -7.25 10.47 1.05
CA ASP A 255 -6.26 9.91 0.15
C ASP A 255 -6.16 10.72 -1.15
N ALA A 256 -4.97 11.22 -1.45
CA ALA A 256 -4.71 12.04 -2.64
C ALA A 256 -4.86 11.25 -3.95
N MET A 257 -4.76 9.91 -3.92
CA MET A 257 -4.98 9.07 -5.10
C MET A 257 -6.46 8.90 -5.42
N ILE A 258 -7.36 9.12 -4.44
CA ILE A 258 -8.82 8.99 -4.61
C ILE A 258 -9.44 10.32 -5.04
N LYS A 259 -8.87 11.45 -4.61
CA LYS A 259 -9.28 12.81 -4.99
C LYS A 259 -8.84 13.17 -6.40
#